data_2500de5ee2af715ad6e1b672e6c6b4a0
#
_entry.id   2500de5ee2af715ad6e1b672e6c6b4a0
#
_cell.length_a   1.000
_cell.length_b   1.000
_cell.length_c   1.000
_cell.angle_alpha   90.00
_cell.angle_beta   90.00
_cell.angle_gamma   90.00
#
_symmetry.space_group_name_H-M   'P 1'
#
loop_
_entity.id
_entity.type
_entity.pdbx_description
1 polymer ?
#
loop_
_entity_poly.entity_id
_entity_poly.type
_entity_poly.pdbx_seq_one_letter_code
_entity_poly.pdbx_strand_id
1 'polypeptide(L)'
;MSLSSLRRWLPASNLEEGGEVGTVMIVGVCTIELRIRESRSLKEKRQVLKSIITRVKNNFNVAIAEVDYQDKWQRAVLGVAVVSTAQDHANGILSKVVNFVESMYVADLLDYQIELW
;
A
#
# COMPACT_ATOMS: atom_id res chain seq x y z
N MET A 1 6.61 0.55 -12.95
CA MET A 1 7.59 -0.46 -12.51
C MET A 1 6.83 -1.68 -12.01
N SER A 2 7.18 -2.84 -12.48
CA SER A 2 6.53 -4.08 -12.02
C SER A 2 7.08 -4.47 -10.64
N LEU A 3 6.29 -5.18 -9.84
CA LEU A 3 6.74 -5.63 -8.52
C LEU A 3 7.95 -6.56 -8.59
N SER A 4 8.07 -7.33 -9.68
CA SER A 4 9.23 -8.21 -9.87
C SER A 4 10.55 -7.45 -9.99
N SER A 5 10.54 -6.19 -10.44
CA SER A 5 11.76 -5.40 -10.53
C SER A 5 12.27 -4.88 -9.19
N LEU A 6 11.44 -4.89 -8.14
CA LEU A 6 11.89 -4.49 -6.81
C LEU A 6 12.95 -5.42 -6.24
N ARG A 7 12.93 -6.71 -6.59
CA ARG A 7 13.91 -7.67 -6.11
C ARG A 7 15.35 -7.34 -6.49
N ARG A 8 15.54 -6.61 -7.58
CA ARG A 8 16.88 -6.21 -8.03
C ARG A 8 17.59 -5.29 -7.05
N TRP A 9 16.82 -4.61 -6.21
CA TRP A 9 17.33 -3.62 -5.27
C TRP A 9 17.56 -4.18 -3.87
N LEU A 10 17.14 -5.44 -3.62
CA LEU A 10 17.38 -6.09 -2.34
C LEU A 10 18.86 -6.49 -2.24
N PRO A 11 19.47 -6.35 -1.06
CA PRO A 11 20.86 -6.78 -0.88
C PRO A 11 21.03 -8.26 -1.19
N ALA A 12 22.04 -8.59 -1.96
CA ALA A 12 22.32 -9.99 -2.33
C ALA A 12 22.57 -10.86 -1.09
N SER A 13 23.14 -10.30 -0.05
CA SER A 13 23.36 -11.01 1.22
C SER A 13 22.08 -11.55 1.84
N ASN A 14 20.95 -10.90 1.61
CA ASN A 14 19.66 -11.37 2.11
C ASN A 14 19.13 -12.56 1.31
N LEU A 15 19.68 -12.81 0.13
CA LEU A 15 19.23 -13.86 -0.77
C LEU A 15 20.12 -15.10 -0.73
N GLU A 16 21.38 -14.95 -0.39
CA GLU A 16 22.40 -16.00 -0.59
C GLU A 16 22.93 -16.62 0.69
N GLU A 17 22.85 -15.92 1.80
CA GLU A 17 23.49 -16.38 3.02
C GLU A 17 22.52 -17.07 3.96
N GLY A 18 22.13 -18.27 3.56
CA GLY A 18 21.32 -19.12 4.44
C GLY A 18 22.10 -19.46 5.70
N GLY A 19 21.57 -19.14 6.85
CA GLY A 19 22.13 -19.51 8.14
C GLY A 19 23.07 -18.49 8.77
N GLU A 20 23.49 -17.49 8.02
CA GLU A 20 24.24 -16.39 8.60
C GLU A 20 23.33 -15.44 9.36
N VAL A 21 23.89 -14.77 10.36
CA VAL A 21 23.15 -13.76 11.13
C VAL A 21 23.05 -12.51 10.25
N GLY A 22 22.19 -12.58 9.25
CA GLY A 22 21.89 -11.45 8.43
C GLY A 22 20.66 -10.74 8.92
N THR A 23 20.53 -9.48 8.55
CA THR A 23 19.30 -8.74 8.74
C THR A 23 18.30 -9.25 7.72
N VAL A 24 17.18 -9.80 8.20
CA VAL A 24 16.07 -10.17 7.33
C VAL A 24 15.16 -8.96 7.19
N MET A 25 14.99 -8.52 5.97
CA MET A 25 14.07 -7.42 5.67
C MET A 25 12.96 -7.94 4.77
N ILE A 26 11.73 -7.83 5.26
CA ILE A 26 10.53 -8.13 4.49
C ILE A 26 9.93 -6.82 4.02
N VAL A 27 9.63 -6.71 2.73
CA VAL A 27 8.91 -5.59 2.17
C VAL A 27 7.52 -6.09 1.78
N GLY A 28 6.50 -5.54 2.41
CA GLY A 28 5.11 -5.81 2.05
C GLY A 28 4.60 -4.67 1.18
N VAL A 29 3.89 -5.01 0.12
CA VAL A 29 3.23 -4.02 -0.73
C VAL A 29 1.76 -4.39 -0.90
N CYS A 30 0.92 -3.37 -0.96
CA CYS A 30 -0.51 -3.54 -1.14
C CYS A 30 -1.01 -2.52 -2.14
N THR A 31 -1.83 -2.96 -3.08
CA THR A 31 -2.58 -2.06 -3.94
C THR A 31 -4.05 -2.10 -3.52
N ILE A 32 -4.67 -0.94 -3.42
CA ILE A 32 -6.07 -0.79 -3.02
C ILE A 32 -6.79 0.00 -4.10
N GLU A 33 -7.74 -0.64 -4.76
CA GLU A 33 -8.55 0.03 -5.78
C GLU A 33 -9.83 0.57 -5.16
N LEU A 34 -10.09 1.85 -5.39
CA LEU A 34 -11.22 2.57 -4.78
C LEU A 34 -12.12 3.18 -5.84
N ARG A 35 -13.41 3.28 -5.51
CA ARG A 35 -14.37 4.10 -6.23
C ARG A 35 -14.84 5.24 -5.32
N ILE A 36 -14.78 6.46 -5.85
CA ILE A 36 -15.21 7.67 -5.15
C ILE A 36 -16.44 8.18 -5.88
N ARG A 37 -17.62 7.70 -5.48
CA ARG A 37 -18.87 7.85 -6.25
C ARG A 37 -19.29 9.28 -6.49
N GLU A 38 -19.07 10.16 -5.52
CA GLU A 38 -19.60 11.52 -5.57
C GLU A 38 -18.60 12.54 -6.10
N SER A 39 -17.41 12.10 -6.48
CA SER A 39 -16.41 13.01 -7.00
C SER A 39 -16.79 13.48 -8.40
N ARG A 40 -16.79 14.79 -8.58
CA ARG A 40 -17.16 15.46 -9.83
C ARG A 40 -15.98 16.16 -10.50
N SER A 41 -14.80 16.05 -9.93
CA SER A 41 -13.59 16.67 -10.44
C SER A 41 -12.36 16.00 -9.86
N LEU A 42 -11.21 16.23 -10.50
CA LEU A 42 -9.94 15.77 -9.93
C LEU A 42 -9.64 16.45 -8.60
N LYS A 43 -10.06 17.70 -8.45
CA LYS A 43 -9.88 18.43 -7.18
C LYS A 43 -10.63 17.75 -6.05
N GLU A 44 -11.89 17.39 -6.25
CA GLU A 44 -12.68 16.69 -5.24
C GLU A 44 -12.08 15.32 -4.90
N LYS A 45 -11.68 14.57 -5.92
CA LYS A 45 -11.03 13.27 -5.73
C LYS A 45 -9.76 13.41 -4.89
N ARG A 46 -8.92 14.38 -5.22
CA ARG A 46 -7.65 14.61 -4.51
C ARG A 46 -7.88 14.98 -3.05
N GLN A 47 -8.95 15.71 -2.75
CA GLN A 47 -9.32 16.04 -1.37
C GLN A 47 -9.69 14.79 -0.58
N VAL A 48 -10.50 13.90 -1.17
CA VAL A 48 -10.87 12.63 -0.54
C VAL A 48 -9.64 11.76 -0.32
N LEU A 49 -8.80 11.60 -1.34
CA LEU A 49 -7.58 10.80 -1.23
C LEU A 49 -6.61 11.35 -0.20
N LYS A 50 -6.46 12.67 -0.14
CA LYS A 50 -5.61 13.31 0.86
C LYS A 50 -6.09 12.99 2.28
N SER A 51 -7.40 13.00 2.50
CA SER A 51 -7.97 12.62 3.79
C SER A 51 -7.66 11.16 4.12
N ILE A 52 -7.84 10.24 3.18
CA ILE A 52 -7.55 8.82 3.39
C ILE A 52 -6.07 8.63 3.70
N ILE A 53 -5.19 9.19 2.87
CA ILE A 53 -3.74 9.06 3.02
C ILE A 53 -3.27 9.62 4.36
N THR A 54 -3.75 10.78 4.74
CA THR A 54 -3.37 11.41 6.02
C THR A 54 -3.79 10.54 7.20
N ARG A 55 -5.01 10.02 7.18
CA ARG A 55 -5.50 9.15 8.26
C ARG A 55 -4.71 7.83 8.35
N VAL A 56 -4.38 7.24 7.21
CA VAL A 56 -3.57 6.03 7.19
C VAL A 56 -2.19 6.31 7.78
N LYS A 57 -1.54 7.39 7.37
CA LYS A 57 -0.23 7.77 7.91
C LYS A 57 -0.26 8.07 9.41
N ASN A 58 -1.35 8.62 9.91
CA ASN A 58 -1.49 8.92 11.35
C ASN A 58 -1.68 7.66 12.19
N ASN A 59 -2.16 6.58 11.61
CA ASN A 59 -2.48 5.35 12.33
C ASN A 59 -1.50 4.20 12.05
N PHE A 60 -0.75 4.27 10.96
CA PHE A 60 0.15 3.19 10.55
C PHE A 60 1.48 3.75 10.06
N ASN A 61 2.55 3.06 10.38
CA ASN A 61 3.88 3.41 9.87
C ASN A 61 4.08 2.75 8.50
N VAL A 62 3.50 3.35 7.49
CA VAL A 62 3.57 2.86 6.11
C VAL A 62 3.83 4.01 5.15
N ALA A 63 4.37 3.69 3.98
CA ALA A 63 4.40 4.61 2.85
C ALA A 63 3.12 4.40 2.04
N ILE A 64 2.47 5.46 1.62
CA ILE A 64 1.22 5.39 0.86
C ILE A 64 1.14 6.53 -0.15
N ALA A 65 0.67 6.22 -1.36
CA ALA A 65 0.47 7.21 -2.42
C ALA A 65 -0.56 6.71 -3.43
N GLU A 66 -1.15 7.62 -4.18
CA GLU A 66 -1.94 7.26 -5.37
C GLU A 66 -0.97 6.83 -6.47
N VAL A 67 -1.19 5.63 -7.04
CA VAL A 67 -0.27 5.02 -8.01
C VAL A 67 -0.87 4.76 -9.37
N ASP A 68 -2.19 4.87 -9.52
CA ASP A 68 -2.86 4.71 -10.81
C ASP A 68 -4.19 5.47 -10.85
N TYR A 69 -4.72 5.64 -12.04
CA TYR A 69 -5.96 6.39 -12.30
C TYR A 69 -5.92 7.85 -11.86
N GLN A 70 -4.74 8.47 -11.89
CA GLN A 70 -4.57 9.86 -11.43
C GLN A 70 -5.46 10.85 -12.20
N ASP A 71 -5.81 10.53 -13.43
CA ASP A 71 -6.66 11.37 -14.30
C ASP A 71 -8.15 11.04 -14.23
N LYS A 72 -8.54 10.03 -13.46
CA LYS A 72 -9.95 9.63 -13.31
C LYS A 72 -10.56 10.31 -12.08
N TRP A 73 -11.82 10.76 -12.23
CA TRP A 73 -12.50 11.49 -11.15
C TRP A 73 -13.04 10.57 -10.05
N GLN A 74 -13.40 9.34 -10.41
CA GLN A 74 -14.13 8.44 -9.52
C GLN A 74 -13.41 7.11 -9.28
N ARG A 75 -12.17 7.00 -9.74
CA ARG A 75 -11.36 5.79 -9.54
C ARG A 75 -9.98 6.18 -9.05
N ALA A 76 -9.45 5.38 -8.16
CA ALA A 76 -8.08 5.56 -7.66
C ALA A 76 -7.49 4.21 -7.29
N VAL A 77 -6.18 4.10 -7.44
CA VAL A 77 -5.43 2.98 -6.85
C VAL A 77 -4.41 3.58 -5.91
N LEU A 78 -4.47 3.14 -4.65
CA LEU A 78 -3.46 3.49 -3.64
C LEU A 78 -2.43 2.38 -3.56
N GLY A 79 -1.17 2.76 -3.53
CA GLY A 79 -0.07 1.85 -3.23
C GLY A 79 0.37 2.07 -1.80
N VAL A 80 0.54 0.98 -1.06
CA VAL A 80 0.98 0.98 0.34
C VAL A 80 2.18 0.08 0.47
N ALA A 81 3.21 0.52 1.18
CA ALA A 81 4.38 -0.29 1.44
C ALA A 81 4.76 -0.25 2.92
N VAL A 82 5.23 -1.39 3.42
CA VAL A 82 5.69 -1.54 4.80
C VAL A 82 6.95 -2.37 4.84
N VAL A 83 7.82 -2.08 5.78
CA VAL A 83 9.03 -2.85 6.03
C VAL A 83 8.88 -3.53 7.39
N SER A 84 9.27 -4.79 7.45
CA SER A 84 9.22 -5.58 8.69
C SER A 84 10.33 -6.64 8.68
N THR A 85 10.51 -7.31 9.79
CA THR A 85 11.40 -8.46 9.90
C THR A 85 10.65 -9.78 9.82
N ALA A 86 9.31 -9.75 9.78
CA ALA A 86 8.46 -10.94 9.75
C ALA A 86 7.33 -10.79 8.74
N GLN A 87 7.08 -11.84 7.97
CA GLN A 87 6.01 -11.85 6.95
C GLN A 87 4.64 -11.66 7.57
N ASP A 88 4.36 -12.35 8.67
CA ASP A 88 3.07 -12.26 9.39
C ASP A 88 2.79 -10.83 9.81
N HIS A 89 3.82 -10.15 10.33
CA HIS A 89 3.69 -8.78 10.80
C HIS A 89 3.41 -7.82 9.65
N ALA A 90 4.15 -7.96 8.54
CA ALA A 90 3.94 -7.14 7.34
C ALA A 90 2.53 -7.35 6.79
N ASN A 91 2.12 -8.61 6.63
CA ASN A 91 0.78 -8.95 6.14
C ASN A 91 -0.31 -8.42 7.09
N GLY A 92 -0.10 -8.53 8.39
CA GLY A 92 -1.04 -8.03 9.40
C GLY A 92 -1.24 -6.52 9.31
N ILE A 93 -0.15 -5.76 9.16
CA ILE A 93 -0.24 -4.30 9.01
C ILE A 93 -1.01 -3.94 7.74
N LEU A 94 -0.67 -4.56 6.61
CA LEU A 94 -1.35 -4.26 5.34
C LEU A 94 -2.83 -4.63 5.38
N SER A 95 -3.18 -5.75 5.99
CA SER A 95 -4.58 -6.15 6.17
C SER A 95 -5.35 -5.14 7.03
N LYS A 96 -4.73 -4.63 8.09
CA LYS A 96 -5.32 -3.59 8.93
C LYS A 96 -5.51 -2.28 8.17
N VAL A 97 -4.57 -1.92 7.30
CA VAL A 97 -4.70 -0.73 6.45
C VAL A 97 -5.90 -0.86 5.52
N VAL A 98 -6.05 -2.01 4.86
CA VAL A 98 -7.21 -2.27 3.98
C VAL A 98 -8.52 -2.13 4.75
N ASN A 99 -8.63 -2.77 5.90
CA ASN A 99 -9.83 -2.70 6.74
C ASN A 99 -10.10 -1.27 7.22
N PHE A 100 -9.05 -0.54 7.56
CA PHE A 100 -9.17 0.85 8.01
C PHE A 100 -9.72 1.76 6.89
N VAL A 101 -9.19 1.61 5.68
CA VAL A 101 -9.66 2.38 4.51
C VAL A 101 -11.13 2.05 4.22
N GLU A 102 -11.48 0.78 4.23
CA GLU A 102 -12.87 0.36 4.01
C GLU A 102 -13.81 0.94 5.06
N SER A 103 -13.37 0.98 6.31
CA SER A 103 -14.19 1.47 7.44
C SER A 103 -14.45 2.97 7.41
N MET A 104 -13.72 3.73 6.60
CA MET A 104 -13.94 5.17 6.49
C MET A 104 -15.23 5.54 5.75
N TYR A 105 -15.73 4.65 4.89
CA TYR A 105 -16.96 4.83 4.09
C TYR A 105 -16.96 6.07 3.17
N VAL A 106 -15.81 6.68 2.94
CA VAL A 106 -15.69 7.82 2.02
C VAL A 106 -15.43 7.37 0.58
N ALA A 107 -15.10 6.11 0.41
CA ALA A 107 -14.89 5.48 -0.90
C ALA A 107 -15.25 4.01 -0.79
N ASP A 108 -15.61 3.40 -1.92
CA ASP A 108 -15.88 1.97 -1.98
C ASP A 108 -14.59 1.22 -2.28
N LEU A 109 -14.30 0.21 -1.49
CA LEU A 109 -13.22 -0.71 -1.76
C LEU A 109 -13.66 -1.67 -2.87
N LEU A 110 -13.01 -1.60 -4.02
CA LEU A 110 -13.32 -2.45 -5.17
C LEU A 110 -12.48 -3.72 -5.17
N ASP A 111 -11.20 -3.59 -4.85
CA ASP A 111 -10.25 -4.70 -4.87
C ASP A 111 -9.00 -4.33 -4.10
N TYR A 112 -8.26 -5.32 -3.65
CA TYR A 112 -6.94 -5.11 -3.09
C TYR A 112 -6.07 -6.34 -3.33
N GLN A 113 -4.75 -6.13 -3.36
CA GLN A 113 -3.77 -7.22 -3.47
C GLN A 113 -2.61 -6.95 -2.53
N ILE A 114 -2.14 -8.00 -1.87
CA ILE A 114 -0.97 -7.93 -0.98
C ILE A 114 0.10 -8.86 -1.52
N GLU A 115 1.33 -8.34 -1.60
CA GLU A 115 2.50 -9.15 -1.95
C GLU A 115 3.59 -8.91 -0.90
N LEU A 116 4.30 -9.96 -0.55
CA LEU A 116 5.40 -9.93 0.42
C LEU A 116 6.69 -10.33 -0.26
N TRP A 117 7.72 -9.57 -0.01
CA TRP A 117 9.05 -9.77 -0.55
C TRP A 117 10.05 -10.01 0.58
#